data_7be28b19a58d2d4223b04947f4d54fde
#
_entry.id   7be28b19a58d2d4223b04947f4d54fde
#
_cell.length_a   1.000
_cell.length_b   1.000
_cell.length_c   1.000
_cell.angle_alpha   90.00
_cell.angle_beta   90.00
_cell.angle_gamma   90.00
#
_symmetry.space_group_name_H-M   'P 1'
#
loop_
_entity.id
_entity.type
_entity.pdbx_description
1 polymer ?
#
loop_
_entity_poly.entity_id
_entity_poly.type
_entity_poly.pdbx_seq_one_letter_code
_entity_poly.pdbx_strand_id
1 'polypeptide(L)'
;GVETNDISLLNPQDIASISVLKDASSAAVYGARAAFGVVLITTKKGTKGEKVRVNYNNNFSWSSPSRLPEGINSSKWIHAINQASVNSGGNGDFSTELVEAIDRYNSDPVNNPSVFIDQTGKYTGIGQWAYAANTNWFEEFYKKSAFMQQHNASISGGTEKNSYYASIGYKGQDGLFAFGDDTYKRINMSFNFTSQLTNWLEITFRTKYNRNESDIPNTYDYMGSSPYHEVYRAFPFIPVYLPDGNFAAVAGSNFNYNIAGIMAQAGRDITSSDDFWYTGAFNITPIKGLSIKGDYTGNKFFKQQKKHQNILYQSQPDGTSIPQGSSNGVNNDKYNDT
;
A
#
# COMPACT_ATOMS: atom_id res chain seq x y z
N GLY A 1 10.18 -24.47 18.11
CA GLY A 1 10.08 -23.20 17.37
C GLY A 1 8.77 -23.14 16.57
N VAL A 2 8.40 -21.96 16.15
CA VAL A 2 7.18 -21.71 15.39
C VAL A 2 7.56 -21.43 13.94
N GLU A 3 6.97 -22.17 13.01
CA GLU A 3 7.13 -21.94 11.57
C GLU A 3 6.34 -20.71 11.16
N THR A 4 6.93 -19.84 10.36
CA THR A 4 6.24 -18.70 9.72
C THR A 4 6.69 -18.60 8.27
N ASN A 5 5.75 -18.31 7.38
CA ASN A 5 6.02 -18.08 5.96
C ASN A 5 6.30 -16.62 5.65
N ASP A 6 6.09 -15.72 6.62
CA ASP A 6 6.25 -14.28 6.43
C ASP A 6 7.03 -13.67 7.60
N ILE A 7 8.30 -13.37 7.34
CA ILE A 7 9.18 -12.66 8.29
C ILE A 7 8.86 -11.16 8.37
N SER A 8 8.12 -10.60 7.44
CA SER A 8 7.72 -9.18 7.48
C SER A 8 6.79 -8.85 8.65
N LEU A 9 6.11 -9.87 9.21
CA LEU A 9 5.27 -9.76 10.41
C LEU A 9 6.09 -9.58 11.70
N LEU A 10 7.38 -9.85 11.67
CA LEU A 10 8.24 -9.67 12.84
C LEU A 10 8.73 -8.22 12.92
N ASN A 11 8.69 -7.65 14.14
CA ASN A 11 9.34 -6.39 14.38
C ASN A 11 10.87 -6.63 14.43
N PRO A 12 11.68 -6.03 13.54
CA PRO A 12 13.13 -6.20 13.54
C PRO A 12 13.78 -5.82 14.89
N GLN A 13 13.17 -4.90 15.63
CA GLN A 13 13.66 -4.47 16.95
C GLN A 13 13.50 -5.55 18.03
N ASP A 14 12.65 -6.55 17.83
CA ASP A 14 12.46 -7.69 18.73
C ASP A 14 13.38 -8.87 18.39
N ILE A 15 14.16 -8.80 17.32
CA ILE A 15 15.07 -9.86 16.91
C ILE A 15 16.34 -9.76 17.75
N ALA A 16 16.73 -10.89 18.38
CA ALA A 16 18.00 -11.04 19.08
C ALA A 16 19.08 -11.59 18.14
N SER A 17 18.74 -12.60 17.31
CA SER A 17 19.68 -13.20 16.35
C SER A 17 18.95 -13.84 15.18
N ILE A 18 19.66 -13.92 14.06
CA ILE A 18 19.24 -14.64 12.86
C ILE A 18 20.34 -15.65 12.52
N SER A 19 19.98 -16.92 12.37
CA SER A 19 20.88 -17.99 11.95
C SER A 19 20.33 -18.65 10.70
N VAL A 20 21.18 -18.87 9.70
CA VAL A 20 20.81 -19.56 8.47
C VAL A 20 21.47 -20.94 8.46
N LEU A 21 20.61 -21.97 8.51
CA LEU A 21 21.04 -23.37 8.45
C LEU A 21 21.00 -23.81 7.00
N LYS A 22 22.17 -23.96 6.39
CA LYS A 22 22.32 -24.34 4.97
C LYS A 22 22.64 -25.82 4.79
N ASP A 23 23.13 -26.47 5.82
CA ASP A 23 23.57 -27.85 5.76
C ASP A 23 22.42 -28.81 6.05
N ALA A 24 22.33 -29.89 5.30
CA ALA A 24 21.29 -30.91 5.48
C ALA A 24 21.29 -31.51 6.90
N SER A 25 22.47 -31.67 7.54
CA SER A 25 22.58 -32.19 8.89
C SER A 25 21.99 -31.26 9.95
N SER A 26 22.20 -29.95 9.84
CA SER A 26 21.65 -28.96 10.76
C SER A 26 20.15 -28.69 10.49
N ALA A 27 19.71 -28.84 9.24
CA ALA A 27 18.32 -28.65 8.83
C ALA A 27 17.44 -29.90 9.10
N ALA A 28 18.03 -31.08 9.24
CA ALA A 28 17.31 -32.35 9.42
C ALA A 28 16.33 -32.38 10.61
N VAL A 29 16.61 -31.62 11.67
CA VAL A 29 15.76 -31.52 12.87
C VAL A 29 14.40 -30.86 12.51
N TYR A 30 14.31 -30.12 11.39
CA TYR A 30 13.10 -29.43 10.94
C TYR A 30 12.32 -30.20 9.88
N GLY A 31 12.76 -31.46 9.57
CA GLY A 31 12.06 -32.35 8.68
C GLY A 31 12.13 -32.01 7.19
N ALA A 32 11.24 -32.59 6.37
CA ALA A 32 11.28 -32.47 4.92
C ALA A 32 11.12 -31.04 4.39
N ARG A 33 10.49 -30.15 5.14
CA ARG A 33 10.33 -28.73 4.77
C ARG A 33 11.63 -27.95 4.78
N ALA A 34 12.64 -28.46 5.45
CA ALA A 34 13.96 -27.85 5.56
C ALA A 34 14.92 -28.20 4.41
N ALA A 35 14.46 -28.89 3.37
CA ALA A 35 15.30 -29.34 2.24
C ALA A 35 16.06 -28.19 1.54
N PHE A 36 15.53 -26.97 1.58
CA PHE A 36 16.14 -25.77 0.99
C PHE A 36 16.85 -24.89 2.03
N GLY A 37 17.04 -25.37 3.25
CA GLY A 37 17.59 -24.63 4.38
C GLY A 37 16.53 -24.02 5.30
N VAL A 38 17.00 -23.53 6.45
CA VAL A 38 16.15 -22.93 7.49
C VAL A 38 16.73 -21.60 7.93
N VAL A 39 15.88 -20.57 8.00
CA VAL A 39 16.22 -19.31 8.68
C VAL A 39 15.63 -19.35 10.08
N LEU A 40 16.51 -19.45 11.09
CA LEU A 40 16.12 -19.47 12.50
C LEU A 40 16.20 -18.05 13.06
N ILE A 41 15.06 -17.50 13.48
CA ILE A 41 14.97 -16.18 14.09
C ILE A 41 14.72 -16.35 15.58
N THR A 42 15.63 -15.84 16.39
CA THR A 42 15.49 -15.81 17.84
C THR A 42 15.06 -14.41 18.27
N THR A 43 13.96 -14.33 19.02
CA THR A 43 13.47 -13.05 19.55
C THR A 43 14.09 -12.74 20.92
N LYS A 44 14.14 -11.44 21.26
CA LYS A 44 14.61 -10.94 22.56
C LYS A 44 13.77 -11.53 23.69
N LYS A 45 14.45 -11.78 24.82
CA LYS A 45 13.86 -12.25 26.07
C LYS A 45 14.53 -11.53 27.23
N GLY A 46 13.89 -11.47 28.38
CA GLY A 46 14.54 -11.03 29.61
C GLY A 46 15.53 -12.05 30.13
N THR A 47 16.44 -11.61 30.98
CA THR A 47 17.42 -12.44 31.64
C THR A 47 17.17 -12.44 33.15
N LYS A 48 17.23 -13.59 33.82
CA LYS A 48 17.12 -13.69 35.28
C LYS A 48 18.23 -12.87 35.95
N GLY A 49 17.90 -12.14 37.01
CA GLY A 49 18.86 -11.28 37.73
C GLY A 49 19.20 -9.97 37.02
N GLU A 50 18.63 -9.71 35.86
CA GLU A 50 18.90 -8.49 35.12
C GLU A 50 18.08 -7.31 35.68
N LYS A 51 18.74 -6.15 35.85
CA LYS A 51 18.07 -4.90 36.19
C LYS A 51 17.08 -4.49 35.07
N VAL A 52 16.04 -3.79 35.46
CA VAL A 52 15.07 -3.25 34.51
C VAL A 52 15.77 -2.36 33.49
N ARG A 53 15.54 -2.63 32.21
CA ARG A 53 15.99 -1.81 31.08
C ARG A 53 14.79 -1.38 30.27
N VAL A 54 14.72 -0.09 29.96
CA VAL A 54 13.73 0.50 29.07
C VAL A 54 14.46 1.03 27.85
N ASN A 55 13.99 0.67 26.65
CA ASN A 55 14.54 1.16 25.41
C ASN A 55 13.42 1.80 24.59
N TYR A 56 13.73 2.94 23.98
CA TYR A 56 12.88 3.58 23.00
C TYR A 56 13.72 3.97 21.79
N ASN A 57 13.22 3.58 20.60
CA ASN A 57 13.81 3.95 19.32
C ASN A 57 12.75 4.54 18.42
N ASN A 58 13.10 5.56 17.67
CA ASN A 58 12.25 6.10 16.62
C ASN A 58 13.03 6.25 15.31
N ASN A 59 12.30 6.29 14.22
CA ASN A 59 12.81 6.59 12.91
C ASN A 59 11.77 7.43 12.15
N PHE A 60 12.22 8.55 11.62
CA PHE A 60 11.44 9.38 10.70
C PHE A 60 12.15 9.38 9.36
N SER A 61 11.43 9.15 8.29
CA SER A 61 12.00 9.15 6.94
C SER A 61 11.03 9.74 5.93
N TRP A 62 11.58 10.23 4.85
CA TRP A 62 10.86 10.74 3.70
C TRP A 62 11.33 9.97 2.48
N SER A 63 10.38 9.37 1.78
CA SER A 63 10.64 8.64 0.54
C SER A 63 10.21 9.49 -0.65
N SER A 64 11.04 9.53 -1.68
CA SER A 64 10.73 10.21 -2.94
C SER A 64 10.85 9.23 -4.09
N PRO A 65 10.11 9.42 -5.20
CA PRO A 65 10.36 8.65 -6.40
C PRO A 65 11.82 8.80 -6.85
N SER A 66 12.55 7.70 -6.98
CA SER A 66 13.95 7.75 -7.38
C SER A 66 14.13 8.19 -8.84
N ARG A 67 13.16 7.88 -9.69
CA ARG A 67 13.09 8.28 -11.07
C ARG A 67 11.64 8.19 -11.54
N LEU A 68 11.15 9.26 -12.14
CA LEU A 68 9.91 9.25 -12.91
C LEU A 68 10.23 9.22 -14.39
N PRO A 69 9.43 8.55 -15.23
CA PRO A 69 9.52 8.68 -16.67
C PRO A 69 9.29 10.12 -17.09
N GLU A 70 9.96 10.56 -18.16
CA GLU A 70 9.62 11.83 -18.78
C GLU A 70 8.28 11.71 -19.50
N GLY A 71 7.35 12.60 -19.19
CA GLY A 71 6.07 12.71 -19.92
C GLY A 71 6.31 13.21 -21.33
N ILE A 72 5.66 12.59 -22.32
CA ILE A 72 5.68 13.11 -23.67
C ILE A 72 4.76 14.35 -23.75
N ASN A 73 5.21 15.39 -24.45
CA ASN A 73 4.40 16.56 -24.72
C ASN A 73 3.13 16.18 -25.52
N SER A 74 1.98 16.79 -25.19
CA SER A 74 0.67 16.42 -25.75
C SER A 74 0.62 16.58 -27.29
N SER A 75 1.25 17.60 -27.86
CA SER A 75 1.37 17.78 -29.32
C SER A 75 2.12 16.60 -29.95
N LYS A 76 3.30 16.26 -29.46
CA LYS A 76 4.06 15.10 -29.96
C LYS A 76 3.30 13.79 -29.81
N TRP A 77 2.59 13.64 -28.69
CA TRP A 77 1.81 12.43 -28.40
C TRP A 77 0.67 12.25 -29.39
N ILE A 78 -0.16 13.30 -29.64
CA ILE A 78 -1.32 13.20 -30.51
C ILE A 78 -0.93 12.98 -31.98
N HIS A 79 0.14 13.63 -32.44
CA HIS A 79 0.69 13.39 -33.77
C HIS A 79 1.22 11.95 -33.93
N ALA A 80 1.90 11.40 -32.92
CA ALA A 80 2.38 10.03 -32.97
C ALA A 80 1.24 9.00 -32.99
N ILE A 81 0.18 9.20 -32.22
CA ILE A 81 -0.99 8.31 -32.22
C ILE A 81 -1.73 8.38 -33.55
N ASN A 82 -2.01 9.60 -34.09
CA ASN A 82 -2.62 9.72 -35.39
C ASN A 82 -1.79 9.08 -36.51
N GLN A 83 -0.47 9.25 -36.49
CA GLN A 83 0.40 8.60 -37.46
C GLN A 83 0.37 7.07 -37.33
N ALA A 84 0.33 6.53 -36.10
CA ALA A 84 0.20 5.09 -35.86
C ALA A 84 -1.14 4.55 -36.41
N SER A 85 -2.24 5.28 -36.21
CA SER A 85 -3.55 4.97 -36.79
C SER A 85 -3.49 4.90 -38.31
N VAL A 86 -2.93 5.92 -38.95
CA VAL A 86 -2.76 5.95 -40.43
C VAL A 86 -1.89 4.78 -40.91
N ASN A 87 -0.79 4.47 -40.24
CA ASN A 87 0.10 3.36 -40.59
C ASN A 87 -0.61 2.00 -40.48
N SER A 88 -1.64 1.88 -39.64
CA SER A 88 -2.47 0.68 -39.51
C SER A 88 -3.66 0.64 -40.45
N GLY A 89 -3.78 1.61 -41.35
CA GLY A 89 -4.85 1.70 -42.34
C GLY A 89 -6.08 2.51 -41.89
N GLY A 90 -5.99 3.21 -40.78
CA GLY A 90 -7.01 4.16 -40.29
C GLY A 90 -6.86 5.56 -40.90
N ASN A 91 -7.72 6.48 -40.46
CA ASN A 91 -7.72 7.89 -40.92
C ASN A 91 -7.18 8.85 -39.83
N GLY A 92 -6.57 8.33 -38.77
CA GLY A 92 -6.25 9.07 -37.54
C GLY A 92 -7.34 8.86 -36.49
N ASP A 93 -6.92 8.81 -35.23
CA ASP A 93 -7.83 8.59 -34.08
C ASP A 93 -8.44 9.89 -33.55
N PHE A 94 -7.82 11.03 -33.89
CA PHE A 94 -8.21 12.35 -33.43
C PHE A 94 -8.45 13.31 -34.61
N SER A 95 -9.45 14.20 -34.49
CA SER A 95 -9.78 15.18 -35.53
C SER A 95 -8.65 16.19 -35.73
N THR A 96 -8.58 16.74 -36.95
CA THR A 96 -7.60 17.78 -37.26
C THR A 96 -7.79 19.01 -36.38
N GLU A 97 -9.01 19.38 -36.08
CA GLU A 97 -9.35 20.54 -35.23
C GLU A 97 -8.81 20.36 -33.80
N LEU A 98 -8.90 19.13 -33.22
CA LEU A 98 -8.34 18.85 -31.90
C LEU A 98 -6.82 18.90 -31.91
N VAL A 99 -6.18 18.31 -32.92
CA VAL A 99 -4.73 18.37 -33.09
C VAL A 99 -4.24 19.81 -33.14
N GLU A 100 -4.89 20.65 -33.99
CA GLU A 100 -4.57 22.09 -34.08
C GLU A 100 -4.77 22.85 -32.77
N ALA A 101 -5.82 22.52 -31.99
CA ALA A 101 -6.05 23.15 -30.70
C ALA A 101 -4.94 22.83 -29.71
N ILE A 102 -4.50 21.55 -29.67
CA ILE A 102 -3.39 21.09 -28.85
C ILE A 102 -2.07 21.74 -29.27
N ASP A 103 -1.83 21.86 -30.57
CA ASP A 103 -0.63 22.51 -31.11
C ASP A 103 -0.60 24.01 -30.77
N ARG A 104 -1.73 24.71 -30.90
CA ARG A 104 -1.87 26.12 -30.49
C ARG A 104 -1.59 26.30 -29.00
N TYR A 105 -2.17 25.47 -28.13
CA TYR A 105 -1.90 25.53 -26.69
C TYR A 105 -0.42 25.29 -26.39
N ASN A 106 0.20 24.28 -26.99
CA ASN A 106 1.61 23.98 -26.76
C ASN A 106 2.58 25.07 -27.26
N SER A 107 2.21 25.80 -28.32
CA SER A 107 3.03 26.90 -28.84
C SER A 107 2.84 28.21 -28.06
N ASP A 108 1.65 28.47 -27.53
CA ASP A 108 1.32 29.68 -26.77
C ASP A 108 0.24 29.39 -25.73
N PRO A 109 0.61 28.82 -24.55
CA PRO A 109 -0.35 28.47 -23.52
C PRO A 109 -0.97 29.67 -22.79
N VAL A 110 -0.41 30.90 -22.98
CA VAL A 110 -0.94 32.12 -22.39
C VAL A 110 -2.18 32.59 -23.11
N ASN A 111 -2.17 32.53 -24.45
CA ASN A 111 -3.25 33.04 -25.28
C ASN A 111 -4.22 31.98 -25.78
N ASN A 112 -3.95 30.71 -25.54
CA ASN A 112 -4.83 29.60 -25.91
C ASN A 112 -5.29 28.83 -24.66
N PRO A 113 -6.59 28.51 -24.51
CA PRO A 113 -7.08 27.78 -23.34
C PRO A 113 -6.73 26.29 -23.42
N SER A 114 -6.37 25.71 -22.26
CA SER A 114 -6.19 24.26 -22.10
C SER A 114 -7.54 23.52 -22.03
N VAL A 115 -8.61 24.24 -21.65
CA VAL A 115 -9.99 23.72 -21.55
C VAL A 115 -10.91 24.76 -22.15
N PHE A 116 -11.85 24.33 -22.98
CA PHE A 116 -12.85 25.20 -23.61
C PHE A 116 -14.15 24.44 -23.83
N ILE A 117 -15.23 25.18 -24.12
CA ILE A 117 -16.51 24.56 -24.47
C ILE A 117 -16.54 24.37 -25.98
N ASP A 118 -16.83 23.16 -26.44
CA ASP A 118 -16.98 22.85 -27.84
C ASP A 118 -18.32 23.42 -28.35
N GLN A 119 -18.23 24.54 -29.06
CA GLN A 119 -19.43 25.20 -29.65
C GLN A 119 -19.84 24.57 -31.00
N THR A 120 -19.00 23.75 -31.58
CA THR A 120 -19.14 23.25 -32.94
C THR A 120 -19.42 21.76 -33.06
N GLY A 121 -19.18 21.01 -32.00
CA GLY A 121 -19.23 19.54 -31.99
C GLY A 121 -18.04 18.86 -32.69
N LYS A 122 -16.98 19.63 -33.01
CA LYS A 122 -15.82 19.12 -33.75
C LYS A 122 -14.75 18.49 -32.86
N TYR A 123 -14.79 18.77 -31.58
CA TYR A 123 -13.78 18.33 -30.61
C TYR A 123 -14.27 17.15 -29.76
N THR A 124 -15.43 17.29 -29.15
CA THR A 124 -16.03 16.30 -28.25
C THR A 124 -17.54 16.16 -28.48
N GLY A 125 -18.27 17.28 -28.47
CA GLY A 125 -19.68 17.37 -28.64
C GLY A 125 -20.14 18.79 -28.32
N ILE A 126 -21.18 19.27 -28.99
CA ILE A 126 -21.71 20.63 -28.80
C ILE A 126 -22.07 20.84 -27.34
N GLY A 127 -21.51 21.90 -26.73
CA GLY A 127 -21.76 22.26 -25.36
C GLY A 127 -20.98 21.45 -24.35
N GLN A 128 -20.07 20.57 -24.78
CA GLN A 128 -19.23 19.74 -23.89
C GLN A 128 -17.84 20.36 -23.66
N TRP A 129 -17.17 19.92 -22.60
CA TRP A 129 -15.78 20.29 -22.39
C TRP A 129 -14.85 19.65 -23.44
N ALA A 130 -13.98 20.44 -24.02
CA ALA A 130 -12.87 20.01 -24.87
C ALA A 130 -11.53 20.33 -24.21
N TYR A 131 -10.52 19.49 -24.45
CA TYR A 131 -9.25 19.53 -23.75
C TYR A 131 -8.08 19.67 -24.73
N ALA A 132 -7.20 20.64 -24.44
CA ALA A 132 -5.97 20.86 -25.21
C ALA A 132 -4.75 21.09 -24.31
N ALA A 133 -4.78 20.56 -23.10
CA ALA A 133 -3.72 20.74 -22.10
C ALA A 133 -2.39 20.06 -22.49
N ASN A 134 -1.39 20.27 -21.66
CA ASN A 134 -0.12 19.54 -21.72
C ASN A 134 0.26 19.09 -20.32
N THR A 135 -0.37 18.02 -19.85
CA THR A 135 -0.25 17.48 -18.50
C THR A 135 0.86 16.44 -18.44
N ASN A 136 1.83 16.65 -17.58
CA ASN A 136 2.79 15.61 -17.23
C ASN A 136 2.20 14.73 -16.11
N TRP A 137 1.48 13.68 -16.49
CA TRP A 137 0.80 12.80 -15.56
C TRP A 137 1.71 12.14 -14.54
N PHE A 138 3.00 11.91 -14.83
CA PHE A 138 3.93 11.35 -13.84
C PHE A 138 4.24 12.35 -12.73
N GLU A 139 4.36 13.63 -13.03
CA GLU A 139 4.58 14.66 -12.03
C GLU A 139 3.33 14.97 -11.22
N GLU A 140 2.15 14.95 -11.85
CA GLU A 140 0.88 15.18 -11.18
C GLU A 140 0.47 14.01 -10.28
N PHE A 141 0.74 12.78 -10.72
CA PHE A 141 0.28 11.57 -10.06
C PHE A 141 1.04 11.23 -8.80
N TYR A 142 2.34 11.57 -8.73
CA TYR A 142 3.20 11.22 -7.61
C TYR A 142 3.50 12.42 -6.72
N LYS A 143 3.38 12.23 -5.40
CA LYS A 143 3.93 13.16 -4.41
C LYS A 143 5.45 13.25 -4.57
N LYS A 144 6.01 14.42 -4.39
CA LYS A 144 7.47 14.62 -4.35
C LYS A 144 8.10 13.90 -3.17
N SER A 145 7.34 13.72 -2.09
CA SER A 145 7.81 13.10 -0.85
C SER A 145 6.64 12.51 -0.07
N ALA A 146 6.85 11.31 0.50
CA ALA A 146 5.92 10.64 1.40
C ALA A 146 6.60 10.41 2.75
N PHE A 147 5.86 10.65 3.84
CA PHE A 147 6.36 10.55 5.20
C PHE A 147 6.20 9.14 5.77
N MET A 148 7.19 8.70 6.52
CA MET A 148 7.13 7.48 7.33
C MET A 148 7.63 7.77 8.74
N GLN A 149 6.93 7.24 9.73
CA GLN A 149 7.37 7.23 11.13
C GLN A 149 7.34 5.80 11.68
N GLN A 150 8.31 5.52 12.53
CA GLN A 150 8.39 4.27 13.26
C GLN A 150 8.81 4.54 14.70
N HIS A 151 8.09 3.93 15.64
CA HIS A 151 8.35 4.02 17.07
C HIS A 151 8.40 2.62 17.65
N ASN A 152 9.39 2.35 18.49
CA ASN A 152 9.54 1.09 19.17
C ASN A 152 9.90 1.36 20.63
N ALA A 153 9.14 0.81 21.54
CA ALA A 153 9.45 0.82 22.97
C ALA A 153 9.54 -0.61 23.48
N SER A 154 10.49 -0.86 24.38
CA SER A 154 10.60 -2.16 25.04
C SER A 154 11.09 -2.02 26.48
N ILE A 155 10.66 -2.98 27.30
CA ILE A 155 11.10 -3.14 28.66
C ILE A 155 11.54 -4.59 28.89
N SER A 156 12.68 -4.79 29.51
CA SER A 156 13.19 -6.10 29.93
C SER A 156 13.72 -6.05 31.35
N GLY A 157 13.74 -7.20 31.99
CA GLY A 157 14.31 -7.33 33.33
C GLY A 157 14.07 -8.71 33.91
N GLY A 158 14.54 -8.91 35.14
CA GLY A 158 14.29 -10.16 35.84
C GLY A 158 14.75 -10.12 37.30
N THR A 159 14.16 -11.01 38.11
CA THR A 159 14.62 -11.39 39.42
C THR A 159 15.40 -12.69 39.30
N GLU A 160 15.91 -13.23 40.41
CA GLU A 160 16.59 -14.55 40.41
C GLU A 160 15.71 -15.67 39.83
N LYS A 161 14.36 -15.55 39.98
CA LYS A 161 13.41 -16.59 39.55
C LYS A 161 12.67 -16.25 38.29
N ASN A 162 12.50 -14.97 37.96
CA ASN A 162 11.68 -14.53 36.89
C ASN A 162 12.47 -13.72 35.87
N SER A 163 12.03 -13.75 34.60
CA SER A 163 12.50 -12.83 33.58
C SER A 163 11.36 -12.45 32.65
N TYR A 164 11.41 -11.21 32.17
CA TYR A 164 10.39 -10.69 31.28
C TYR A 164 10.97 -9.78 30.21
N TYR A 165 10.29 -9.77 29.08
CA TYR A 165 10.48 -8.83 27.98
C TYR A 165 9.12 -8.45 27.44
N ALA A 166 8.87 -7.16 27.28
CA ALA A 166 7.68 -6.65 26.59
C ALA A 166 8.10 -5.57 25.60
N SER A 167 7.44 -5.52 24.45
CA SER A 167 7.66 -4.50 23.43
C SER A 167 6.37 -4.10 22.75
N ILE A 168 6.36 -2.85 22.27
CA ILE A 168 5.35 -2.29 21.36
C ILE A 168 6.07 -1.54 20.25
N GLY A 169 5.65 -1.80 19.01
CA GLY A 169 6.11 -1.10 17.81
C GLY A 169 4.93 -0.51 17.05
N TYR A 170 5.12 0.67 16.52
CA TYR A 170 4.20 1.33 15.60
C TYR A 170 4.97 1.76 14.35
N LYS A 171 4.41 1.51 13.19
CA LYS A 171 4.86 2.07 11.90
C LYS A 171 3.66 2.69 11.20
N GLY A 172 3.80 3.96 10.82
CA GLY A 172 2.88 4.67 9.93
C GLY A 172 3.64 5.12 8.70
N GLN A 173 3.12 4.86 7.52
CA GLN A 173 3.74 5.21 6.26
C GLN A 173 2.68 5.72 5.30
N ASP A 174 2.90 6.92 4.77
CA ASP A 174 2.15 7.46 3.66
C ASP A 174 2.70 6.89 2.35
N GLY A 175 1.82 6.71 1.37
CA GLY A 175 2.22 6.36 0.03
C GLY A 175 2.53 7.57 -0.83
N LEU A 176 2.92 7.31 -2.07
CA LEU A 176 3.39 8.32 -3.01
C LEU A 176 2.30 8.85 -3.94
N PHE A 177 1.03 8.44 -3.81
CA PHE A 177 -0.04 8.98 -4.62
C PHE A 177 -0.38 10.40 -4.22
N ALA A 178 -0.43 11.32 -5.19
CA ALA A 178 -0.80 12.71 -4.95
C ALA A 178 -2.30 12.87 -4.68
N PHE A 179 -3.11 11.92 -5.13
CA PHE A 179 -4.57 11.92 -5.02
C PHE A 179 -5.06 10.67 -4.29
N GLY A 180 -6.08 10.86 -3.45
CA GLY A 180 -6.78 9.77 -2.79
C GLY A 180 -6.03 9.12 -1.64
N ASP A 181 -4.97 9.72 -1.14
CA ASP A 181 -4.12 9.26 -0.02
C ASP A 181 -4.06 7.74 0.16
N ASP A 182 -2.88 7.20 0.09
CA ASP A 182 -2.59 5.80 0.35
C ASP A 182 -1.75 5.70 1.64
N THR A 183 -2.18 4.84 2.58
CA THR A 183 -1.52 4.71 3.88
C THR A 183 -1.34 3.26 4.27
N TYR A 184 -0.26 3.01 5.01
CA TYR A 184 0.01 1.74 5.65
C TYR A 184 0.34 1.95 7.13
N LYS A 185 -0.33 1.19 8.00
CA LYS A 185 -0.08 1.19 9.44
C LYS A 185 0.21 -0.22 9.93
N ARG A 186 1.15 -0.33 10.87
CA ARG A 186 1.46 -1.59 11.55
C ARG A 186 1.67 -1.37 13.03
N ILE A 187 1.05 -2.22 13.84
CA ILE A 187 1.27 -2.32 15.27
C ILE A 187 1.80 -3.72 15.56
N ASN A 188 2.89 -3.80 16.30
CA ASN A 188 3.46 -5.03 16.79
C ASN A 188 3.51 -4.99 18.32
N MET A 189 3.15 -6.07 18.97
CA MET A 189 3.32 -6.25 20.41
C MET A 189 3.95 -7.61 20.66
N SER A 190 4.89 -7.65 21.60
CA SER A 190 5.52 -8.91 22.04
C SER A 190 5.59 -8.94 23.56
N PHE A 191 5.33 -10.11 24.13
CA PHE A 191 5.50 -10.34 25.54
C PHE A 191 6.09 -11.72 25.78
N ASN A 192 7.18 -11.79 26.55
CA ASN A 192 7.84 -13.01 26.97
C ASN A 192 7.99 -12.98 28.47
N PHE A 193 7.56 -14.03 29.14
CA PHE A 193 7.68 -14.19 30.58
C PHE A 193 8.17 -15.61 30.88
N THR A 194 9.19 -15.73 31.72
CA THR A 194 9.69 -17.02 32.21
C THR A 194 9.77 -16.96 33.73
N SER A 195 9.28 -18.00 34.41
CA SER A 195 9.25 -18.09 35.87
C SER A 195 9.71 -19.47 36.33
N GLN A 196 10.64 -19.50 37.27
CA GLN A 196 11.02 -20.65 38.04
C GLN A 196 10.05 -20.79 39.21
N LEU A 197 8.98 -21.57 39.03
CA LEU A 197 7.94 -21.75 40.06
C LEU A 197 8.44 -22.53 41.27
N THR A 198 9.22 -23.60 41.00
CA THR A 198 9.88 -24.42 41.99
C THR A 198 11.30 -24.74 41.52
N ASN A 199 12.09 -25.41 42.36
CA ASN A 199 13.47 -25.82 41.96
C ASN A 199 13.49 -26.79 40.76
N TRP A 200 12.38 -27.44 40.47
CA TRP A 200 12.28 -28.46 39.43
C TRP A 200 11.30 -28.05 38.29
N LEU A 201 10.55 -26.93 38.40
CA LEU A 201 9.56 -26.51 37.41
C LEU A 201 9.79 -25.08 36.98
N GLU A 202 10.08 -24.89 35.69
CA GLU A 202 10.11 -23.59 35.01
C GLU A 202 8.99 -23.55 33.99
N ILE A 203 8.23 -22.44 33.94
CA ILE A 203 7.24 -22.16 32.93
C ILE A 203 7.65 -20.95 32.10
N THR A 204 7.25 -20.96 30.83
CA THR A 204 7.43 -19.83 29.93
C THR A 204 6.13 -19.54 29.19
N PHE A 205 5.77 -18.27 29.14
CA PHE A 205 4.65 -17.77 28.35
C PHE A 205 5.15 -16.71 27.38
N ARG A 206 4.77 -16.82 26.10
CA ARG A 206 5.12 -15.88 25.04
C ARG A 206 3.90 -15.55 24.23
N THR A 207 3.73 -14.27 23.89
CA THR A 207 2.72 -13.82 22.94
C THR A 207 3.33 -12.86 21.95
N LYS A 208 2.74 -12.84 20.74
CA LYS A 208 2.99 -11.83 19.70
C LYS A 208 1.65 -11.45 19.10
N TYR A 209 1.48 -10.18 18.89
CA TYR A 209 0.35 -9.63 18.16
C TYR A 209 0.85 -8.68 17.09
N ASN A 210 0.35 -8.85 15.88
CA ASN A 210 0.63 -7.96 14.76
C ASN A 210 -0.70 -7.54 14.15
N ARG A 211 -0.88 -6.23 13.99
CA ARG A 211 -1.95 -5.66 13.19
C ARG A 211 -1.36 -4.87 12.05
N ASN A 212 -1.78 -5.18 10.84
CA ASN A 212 -1.49 -4.42 9.65
C ASN A 212 -2.78 -3.82 9.10
N GLU A 213 -2.71 -2.59 8.61
CA GLU A 213 -3.80 -1.91 7.95
C GLU A 213 -3.26 -1.20 6.71
N SER A 214 -3.86 -1.47 5.56
CA SER A 214 -3.62 -0.78 4.30
C SER A 214 -4.90 -0.09 3.89
N ASP A 215 -4.85 1.20 3.64
CA ASP A 215 -5.97 2.02 3.21
C ASP A 215 -5.58 2.74 1.92
N ILE A 216 -6.18 2.36 0.81
CA ILE A 216 -5.86 2.83 -0.53
C ILE A 216 -7.13 3.25 -1.29
N PRO A 217 -7.02 4.11 -2.31
CA PRO A 217 -8.15 4.41 -3.20
C PRO A 217 -8.68 3.14 -3.89
N ASN A 218 -10.00 2.97 -3.89
CA ASN A 218 -10.65 1.85 -4.59
C ASN A 218 -10.80 2.15 -6.09
N THR A 219 -9.70 2.05 -6.82
CA THR A 219 -9.65 2.42 -8.24
C THR A 219 -9.89 1.25 -9.18
N TYR A 220 -9.64 0.03 -8.72
CA TYR A 220 -9.72 -1.16 -9.57
C TYR A 220 -11.11 -1.40 -10.16
N ASP A 221 -12.17 -1.14 -9.39
CA ASP A 221 -13.54 -1.32 -9.82
C ASP A 221 -13.95 -0.34 -10.93
N TYR A 222 -13.18 0.75 -11.15
CA TYR A 222 -13.41 1.74 -12.23
C TYR A 222 -12.48 1.54 -13.42
N MET A 223 -11.21 1.26 -13.16
CA MET A 223 -10.18 1.21 -14.20
C MET A 223 -9.91 -0.21 -14.70
N GLY A 224 -10.31 -1.24 -13.94
CA GLY A 224 -10.00 -2.63 -14.27
C GLY A 224 -8.53 -2.99 -14.14
N SER A 225 -7.68 -2.04 -13.72
CA SER A 225 -6.24 -2.21 -13.59
C SER A 225 -5.67 -1.36 -12.44
N SER A 226 -4.38 -1.49 -12.18
CA SER A 226 -3.72 -0.72 -11.12
C SER A 226 -3.51 0.74 -11.54
N PRO A 227 -3.54 1.70 -10.59
CA PRO A 227 -3.23 3.10 -10.87
C PRO A 227 -1.85 3.30 -11.54
N TYR A 228 -0.87 2.48 -11.18
CA TYR A 228 0.47 2.51 -11.79
C TYR A 228 0.47 2.21 -13.29
N HIS A 229 -0.43 1.33 -13.74
CA HIS A 229 -0.59 1.03 -15.15
C HIS A 229 -1.32 2.17 -15.88
N GLU A 230 -2.33 2.74 -15.25
CA GLU A 230 -3.17 3.75 -15.91
C GLU A 230 -2.47 5.10 -16.10
N VAL A 231 -1.50 5.46 -15.24
CA VAL A 231 -0.72 6.70 -15.43
C VAL A 231 0.08 6.70 -16.75
N TYR A 232 0.51 5.52 -17.23
CA TYR A 232 1.19 5.38 -18.54
C TYR A 232 0.25 5.53 -19.73
N ARG A 233 -1.06 5.34 -19.51
CA ARG A 233 -2.09 5.39 -20.55
C ARG A 233 -2.85 6.71 -20.56
N ALA A 234 -2.67 7.54 -19.53
CA ALA A 234 -3.35 8.80 -19.40
C ALA A 234 -2.99 9.76 -20.54
N PHE A 235 -4.00 10.37 -21.13
CA PHE A 235 -3.82 11.28 -22.26
C PHE A 235 -3.23 12.61 -21.79
N PRO A 236 -2.08 13.05 -22.32
CA PRO A 236 -1.41 14.26 -21.85
C PRO A 236 -2.17 15.55 -22.19
N PHE A 237 -3.13 15.53 -23.11
CA PHE A 237 -3.95 16.68 -23.42
C PHE A 237 -5.17 16.87 -22.48
N ILE A 238 -5.41 15.92 -21.56
CA ILE A 238 -6.43 16.05 -20.52
C ILE A 238 -5.80 16.77 -19.33
N PRO A 239 -6.37 17.88 -18.83
CA PRO A 239 -5.90 18.56 -17.63
C PRO A 239 -6.34 17.80 -16.36
N VAL A 240 -5.71 18.11 -15.23
CA VAL A 240 -6.14 17.57 -13.94
C VAL A 240 -7.49 18.17 -13.53
N TYR A 241 -7.61 19.50 -13.68
CA TYR A 241 -8.79 20.26 -13.25
C TYR A 241 -9.43 21.04 -14.39
N LEU A 242 -10.74 21.20 -14.28
CA LEU A 242 -11.54 22.13 -15.05
C LEU A 242 -11.40 23.55 -14.49
N PRO A 243 -11.82 24.58 -15.24
CA PRO A 243 -11.81 25.98 -14.75
C PRO A 243 -12.68 26.22 -13.50
N ASP A 244 -13.67 25.38 -13.25
CA ASP A 244 -14.53 25.40 -12.06
C ASP A 244 -13.90 24.72 -10.82
N GLY A 245 -12.70 24.18 -10.94
CA GLY A 245 -11.98 23.48 -9.89
C GLY A 245 -12.32 22.00 -9.72
N ASN A 246 -13.28 21.48 -10.48
CA ASN A 246 -13.60 20.06 -10.50
C ASN A 246 -12.57 19.28 -11.34
N PHE A 247 -12.50 17.96 -11.14
CA PHE A 247 -11.66 17.11 -11.97
C PHE A 247 -12.18 17.02 -13.40
N ALA A 248 -11.30 17.15 -14.38
CA ALA A 248 -11.63 16.97 -15.77
C ALA A 248 -11.80 15.48 -16.10
N ALA A 249 -12.71 15.15 -17.03
CA ALA A 249 -12.83 13.80 -17.61
C ALA A 249 -12.74 12.65 -16.59
N VAL A 250 -13.48 12.72 -15.48
CA VAL A 250 -13.40 11.75 -14.38
C VAL A 250 -13.80 10.34 -14.81
N ALA A 251 -14.67 10.24 -15.84
CA ALA A 251 -15.00 8.97 -16.45
C ALA A 251 -15.18 9.16 -17.95
N GLY A 252 -14.65 8.23 -18.71
CA GLY A 252 -14.75 8.21 -20.16
C GLY A 252 -14.73 6.79 -20.69
N SER A 253 -15.21 6.58 -21.90
CA SER A 253 -14.99 5.35 -22.64
C SER A 253 -13.58 5.34 -23.24
N ASN A 254 -12.99 4.15 -23.44
CA ASN A 254 -11.75 3.97 -24.18
C ASN A 254 -10.50 4.62 -23.55
N PHE A 255 -10.32 4.52 -22.21
CA PHE A 255 -9.11 5.01 -21.51
C PHE A 255 -8.92 6.53 -21.48
N ASN A 256 -9.92 7.29 -21.86
CA ASN A 256 -9.92 8.74 -21.86
C ASN A 256 -10.46 9.28 -20.54
N TYR A 257 -9.78 9.00 -19.42
CA TYR A 257 -10.19 9.44 -18.10
C TYR A 257 -9.03 10.03 -17.30
N ASN A 258 -9.41 10.87 -16.36
CA ASN A 258 -8.51 11.52 -15.44
C ASN A 258 -8.27 10.62 -14.22
N ILE A 259 -7.09 10.01 -14.16
CA ILE A 259 -6.70 9.13 -13.06
C ILE A 259 -6.73 9.85 -11.69
N ALA A 260 -6.37 11.13 -11.63
CA ALA A 260 -6.39 11.92 -10.41
C ALA A 260 -7.82 12.05 -9.85
N GLY A 261 -8.79 12.33 -10.71
CA GLY A 261 -10.20 12.43 -10.34
C GLY A 261 -10.76 11.10 -9.84
N ILE A 262 -10.40 9.99 -10.48
CA ILE A 262 -10.79 8.65 -10.03
C ILE A 262 -10.15 8.35 -8.69
N MET A 263 -8.84 8.55 -8.53
CA MET A 263 -8.13 8.31 -7.26
C MET A 263 -8.74 9.08 -6.09
N ALA A 264 -9.13 10.33 -6.32
CA ALA A 264 -9.70 11.19 -5.29
C ALA A 264 -11.14 10.82 -4.91
N GLN A 265 -11.95 10.32 -5.86
CA GLN A 265 -13.39 10.17 -5.69
C GLN A 265 -13.85 8.71 -5.55
N ALA A 266 -13.10 7.73 -6.00
CA ALA A 266 -13.54 6.33 -6.17
C ALA A 266 -13.96 5.60 -4.89
N GLY A 267 -13.67 6.16 -3.71
CA GLY A 267 -13.87 5.49 -2.42
C GLY A 267 -12.60 4.80 -1.94
N ARG A 268 -12.76 3.83 -1.02
CA ARG A 268 -11.61 3.24 -0.29
C ARG A 268 -11.62 1.71 -0.39
N ASP A 269 -10.41 1.14 -0.44
CA ASP A 269 -10.16 -0.28 -0.19
C ASP A 269 -9.29 -0.38 1.07
N ILE A 270 -9.93 -0.76 2.18
CA ILE A 270 -9.28 -0.88 3.48
C ILE A 270 -9.12 -2.35 3.78
N THR A 271 -7.88 -2.79 3.88
CA THR A 271 -7.55 -4.16 4.28
C THR A 271 -6.83 -4.14 5.62
N SER A 272 -7.37 -4.86 6.60
CA SER A 272 -6.73 -5.08 7.89
C SER A 272 -6.46 -6.57 8.12
N SER A 273 -5.38 -6.87 8.82
CA SER A 273 -5.07 -8.22 9.27
C SER A 273 -4.55 -8.19 10.70
N ASP A 274 -5.05 -9.12 11.50
CA ASP A 274 -4.67 -9.35 12.89
C ASP A 274 -4.07 -10.76 13.00
N ASP A 275 -2.83 -10.84 13.49
CA ASP A 275 -2.09 -12.08 13.67
C ASP A 275 -1.66 -12.21 15.13
N PHE A 276 -2.26 -13.17 15.86
CA PHE A 276 -2.04 -13.39 17.27
C PHE A 276 -1.44 -14.77 17.52
N TRP A 277 -0.23 -14.78 18.07
CA TRP A 277 0.50 -15.99 18.47
C TRP A 277 0.62 -16.06 19.98
N TYR A 278 0.44 -17.27 20.53
CA TYR A 278 0.68 -17.56 21.93
C TYR A 278 1.35 -18.89 22.11
N THR A 279 2.32 -18.95 23.03
CA THR A 279 3.08 -20.16 23.36
C THR A 279 3.13 -20.33 24.86
N GLY A 280 2.70 -21.48 25.35
CA GLY A 280 2.98 -21.96 26.70
C GLY A 280 4.05 -23.04 26.64
N ALA A 281 5.07 -22.96 27.49
CA ALA A 281 6.13 -23.94 27.56
C ALA A 281 6.49 -24.27 29.02
N PHE A 282 6.95 -25.48 29.27
CA PHE A 282 7.44 -25.90 30.56
C PHE A 282 8.77 -26.65 30.43
N ASN A 283 9.55 -26.60 31.50
CA ASN A 283 10.75 -27.42 31.71
C ASN A 283 10.72 -28.00 33.12
N ILE A 284 10.66 -29.32 33.20
CA ILE A 284 10.59 -30.08 34.46
C ILE A 284 11.92 -30.80 34.64
N THR A 285 12.60 -30.56 35.77
CA THR A 285 13.86 -31.20 36.14
C THR A 285 13.68 -31.91 37.48
N PRO A 286 12.97 -33.05 37.55
CA PRO A 286 12.55 -33.66 38.83
C PRO A 286 13.71 -34.25 39.59
N ILE A 287 14.76 -34.72 38.91
CA ILE A 287 15.99 -35.24 39.47
C ILE A 287 17.20 -34.79 38.65
N LYS A 288 18.39 -34.80 39.23
CA LYS A 288 19.64 -34.46 38.54
C LYS A 288 19.84 -35.36 37.30
N GLY A 289 20.07 -34.75 36.16
CA GLY A 289 20.32 -35.46 34.89
C GLY A 289 19.06 -35.77 34.07
N LEU A 290 17.82 -35.54 34.58
CA LEU A 290 16.58 -35.69 33.84
C LEU A 290 15.92 -34.35 33.60
N SER A 291 15.67 -34.03 32.33
CA SER A 291 14.92 -32.80 31.91
C SER A 291 13.79 -33.19 30.93
N ILE A 292 12.58 -32.81 31.25
CA ILE A 292 11.37 -33.00 30.42
C ILE A 292 10.90 -31.62 29.99
N LYS A 293 10.83 -31.39 28.68
CA LYS A 293 10.42 -30.12 28.10
C LYS A 293 9.21 -30.35 27.19
N GLY A 294 8.27 -29.43 27.24
CA GLY A 294 7.14 -29.38 26.34
C GLY A 294 6.72 -27.97 26.05
N ASP A 295 6.18 -27.75 24.87
CA ASP A 295 5.59 -26.50 24.47
C ASP A 295 4.35 -26.70 23.62
N TYR A 296 3.43 -25.76 23.73
CA TYR A 296 2.25 -25.66 22.90
C TYR A 296 2.17 -24.25 22.34
N THR A 297 1.98 -24.15 21.02
CA THR A 297 1.82 -22.87 20.32
C THR A 297 0.52 -22.87 19.54
N GLY A 298 -0.27 -21.81 19.70
CA GLY A 298 -1.45 -21.52 18.88
C GLY A 298 -1.29 -20.22 18.14
N ASN A 299 -1.97 -20.14 17.00
CA ASN A 299 -2.07 -18.94 16.18
C ASN A 299 -3.53 -18.67 15.85
N LYS A 300 -3.91 -17.40 15.84
CA LYS A 300 -5.17 -16.91 15.28
C LYS A 300 -4.87 -15.81 14.29
N PHE A 301 -5.37 -15.96 13.09
CA PHE A 301 -5.23 -14.99 12.02
C PHE A 301 -6.62 -14.57 11.54
N PHE A 302 -6.83 -13.26 11.44
CA PHE A 302 -8.04 -12.67 10.88
C PHE A 302 -7.63 -11.67 9.81
N LYS A 303 -8.32 -11.70 8.68
CA LYS A 303 -8.15 -10.69 7.64
C LYS A 303 -9.53 -10.18 7.26
N GLN A 304 -9.67 -8.86 7.24
CA GLN A 304 -10.88 -8.18 6.83
C GLN A 304 -10.54 -7.21 5.70
N GLN A 305 -11.37 -7.19 4.67
CA GLN A 305 -11.32 -6.21 3.60
C GLN A 305 -12.67 -5.52 3.49
N LYS A 306 -12.65 -4.20 3.57
CA LYS A 306 -13.79 -3.34 3.30
C LYS A 306 -13.50 -2.52 2.05
N LYS A 307 -14.32 -2.72 1.01
CA LYS A 307 -14.31 -1.89 -0.19
C LYS A 307 -15.53 -1.00 -0.21
N HIS A 308 -15.29 0.29 -0.29
CA HIS A 308 -16.31 1.31 -0.53
C HIS A 308 -16.13 1.87 -1.92
N GLN A 309 -17.20 1.86 -2.71
CA GLN A 309 -17.22 2.37 -4.07
C GLN A 309 -18.20 3.53 -4.15
N ASN A 310 -17.69 4.71 -4.50
CA ASN A 310 -18.49 5.91 -4.71
C ASN A 310 -18.99 6.00 -6.15
N ILE A 311 -20.04 6.79 -6.36
CA ILE A 311 -20.39 7.27 -7.68
C ILE A 311 -19.43 8.40 -8.05
N LEU A 312 -18.83 8.34 -9.23
CA LEU A 312 -18.04 9.43 -9.78
C LEU A 312 -18.96 10.44 -10.46
N TYR A 313 -18.60 11.72 -10.42
CA TYR A 313 -19.37 12.78 -11.05
C TYR A 313 -18.47 13.56 -12.00
N GLN A 314 -18.97 13.78 -13.22
CA GLN A 314 -18.37 14.64 -14.24
C GLN A 314 -19.08 15.97 -14.27
N SER A 315 -18.36 17.05 -13.99
CA SER A 315 -18.87 18.42 -14.13
C SER A 315 -19.10 18.79 -15.60
N GLN A 316 -20.19 19.45 -15.86
CA GLN A 316 -20.60 19.94 -17.19
C GLN A 316 -20.39 21.45 -17.29
N PRO A 317 -20.26 22.02 -18.52
CA PRO A 317 -20.11 23.45 -18.72
C PRO A 317 -21.29 24.32 -18.23
N ASP A 318 -22.47 23.74 -18.12
CA ASP A 318 -23.67 24.39 -17.59
C ASP A 318 -23.75 24.38 -16.04
N GLY A 319 -22.72 23.84 -15.36
CA GLY A 319 -22.69 23.72 -13.92
C GLY A 319 -23.40 22.49 -13.36
N THR A 320 -23.98 21.66 -14.20
CA THR A 320 -24.57 20.38 -13.76
C THR A 320 -23.47 19.32 -13.58
N SER A 321 -23.79 18.22 -12.89
CA SER A 321 -22.92 17.09 -12.74
C SER A 321 -23.60 15.81 -13.18
N ILE A 322 -22.94 15.05 -14.05
CA ILE A 322 -23.45 13.78 -14.55
C ILE A 322 -22.76 12.64 -13.80
N PRO A 323 -23.53 11.69 -13.19
CA PRO A 323 -22.94 10.52 -12.56
C PRO A 323 -22.29 9.63 -13.61
N GLN A 324 -21.11 9.13 -13.29
CA GLN A 324 -20.27 8.31 -14.18
C GLN A 324 -19.89 7.00 -13.50
N GLY A 325 -19.88 5.93 -14.27
CA GLY A 325 -18.99 4.78 -14.09
C GLY A 325 -19.20 3.81 -12.95
N SER A 326 -20.33 3.60 -12.35
CA SER A 326 -20.65 2.28 -11.80
C SER A 326 -21.90 1.73 -12.44
N SER A 327 -21.96 0.42 -12.58
CA SER A 327 -23.02 -0.27 -13.33
C SER A 327 -24.45 0.05 -12.90
N ASN A 328 -24.68 0.78 -11.82
CA ASN A 328 -26.03 1.11 -11.34
C ASN A 328 -26.18 2.50 -10.68
N GLY A 329 -25.17 3.38 -10.69
CA GLY A 329 -25.26 4.70 -10.07
C GLY A 329 -25.52 4.68 -8.57
N VAL A 330 -25.04 3.65 -7.87
CA VAL A 330 -25.23 3.45 -6.42
C VAL A 330 -23.87 3.23 -5.76
N ASN A 331 -23.67 3.85 -4.60
CA ASN A 331 -22.52 3.52 -3.74
C ASN A 331 -22.62 2.06 -3.30
N ASN A 332 -21.49 1.34 -3.38
CA ASN A 332 -21.42 -0.08 -3.05
C ASN A 332 -20.40 -0.34 -1.94
N ASP A 333 -20.83 -1.06 -0.90
CA ASP A 333 -19.95 -1.57 0.14
C ASP A 333 -19.79 -3.08 -0.01
N LYS A 334 -18.55 -3.56 -0.04
CA LYS A 334 -18.21 -4.99 -0.05
C LYS A 334 -17.37 -5.31 1.17
N TYR A 335 -17.73 -6.39 1.87
CA TYR A 335 -17.00 -6.90 3.04
C TYR A 335 -16.55 -8.32 2.75
N ASN A 336 -15.26 -8.61 2.98
CA ASN A 336 -14.70 -9.95 2.95
C ASN A 336 -13.96 -10.21 4.26
N ASP A 337 -14.37 -11.27 4.96
CA ASP A 337 -13.73 -11.74 6.20
C ASP A 337 -13.12 -13.13 5.95
N THR A 338 -11.85 -13.32 6.28
CA THR A 338 -11.15 -14.61 6.17
C THR A 338 -10.23 -14.88 7.37
#